data_dc42f82b7db147ae7af1de42fc54521f
#
_entry.id   dc42f82b7db147ae7af1de42fc54521f
#
_cell.length_a   1.000
_cell.length_b   1.000
_cell.length_c   1.000
_cell.angle_alpha   90.00
_cell.angle_beta   90.00
_cell.angle_gamma   90.00
#
_symmetry.space_group_name_H-M   'P 1'
#
loop_
_entity.id
_entity.type
_entity.pdbx_description
1 polymer ?
#
loop_
_entity_poly.entity_id
_entity_poly.type
_entity_poly.pdbx_seq_one_letter_code
_entity_poly.pdbx_strand_id
1 'polypeptide(L)'
;MTISRGSEYLIRKLVFICFLAVFSFSTLAEEKLVDHLGKPFSVDQLKGKVVLLIIGFTNCEDICPTEMARASIALSKMKEDIRLVKPIFLTVDPERDSPEVIAKYLKNFHPSFTGISGASETLTELVNHYGVSPKRERHHGENQQINHGYSTFILNTLGEIEVAVLPGLPPSHLSELLFKMTEENSEIRI
;
A
#
# COMPACT_ATOMS: atom_id res chain seq x y z
N MET A 1 44.94 17.04 47.29
CA MET A 1 45.09 16.63 45.87
C MET A 1 43.98 17.38 45.10
N THR A 2 44.31 18.59 44.61
CA THR A 2 43.33 19.52 44.03
C THR A 2 43.20 19.24 42.55
N ILE A 3 42.07 18.68 42.14
CA ILE A 3 41.75 18.49 40.73
C ILE A 3 41.53 19.87 40.09
N SER A 4 42.33 20.18 39.08
CA SER A 4 42.32 21.48 38.39
C SER A 4 40.92 21.73 37.77
N ARG A 5 40.36 22.92 37.97
CA ARG A 5 39.07 23.39 37.40
C ARG A 5 38.97 23.18 35.86
N GLY A 6 40.12 23.09 35.18
CA GLY A 6 40.19 22.84 33.74
C GLY A 6 39.78 21.39 33.33
N SER A 7 40.08 20.42 34.20
CA SER A 7 39.76 19.02 33.96
C SER A 7 38.24 18.75 34.06
N GLU A 8 37.56 19.37 35.01
CA GLU A 8 36.11 19.22 35.15
C GLU A 8 35.34 19.84 33.97
N TYR A 9 35.82 20.96 33.46
CA TYR A 9 35.21 21.62 32.30
C TYR A 9 35.34 20.78 31.01
N LEU A 10 36.49 20.18 30.81
CA LEU A 10 36.75 19.25 29.70
C LEU A 10 35.86 17.99 29.78
N ILE A 11 35.77 17.40 30.97
CA ILE A 11 34.93 16.20 31.17
C ILE A 11 33.44 16.52 30.92
N ARG A 12 32.95 17.65 31.42
CA ARG A 12 31.56 18.10 31.19
C ARG A 12 31.29 18.35 29.71
N LYS A 13 32.20 18.95 28.96
CA LYS A 13 32.06 19.10 27.48
C LYS A 13 32.07 17.77 26.75
N LEU A 14 32.96 16.84 27.10
CA LEU A 14 33.03 15.52 26.54
C LEU A 14 31.73 14.71 26.78
N VAL A 15 31.20 14.75 27.99
CA VAL A 15 29.97 14.09 28.38
C VAL A 15 28.78 14.71 27.62
N PHE A 16 28.75 16.04 27.43
CA PHE A 16 27.70 16.71 26.69
C PHE A 16 27.76 16.42 25.20
N ILE A 17 28.94 16.31 24.60
CA ILE A 17 29.12 15.91 23.19
C ILE A 17 28.74 14.44 22.99
N CYS A 18 29.11 13.54 23.90
CA CYS A 18 28.67 12.15 23.87
C CYS A 18 27.14 12.03 24.04
N PHE A 19 26.54 12.84 24.90
CA PHE A 19 25.08 12.83 25.09
C PHE A 19 24.32 13.32 23.82
N LEU A 20 24.85 14.34 23.15
CA LEU A 20 24.30 14.80 21.85
C LEU A 20 24.50 13.79 20.74
N ALA A 21 25.62 13.06 20.72
CA ALA A 21 25.88 12.03 19.72
C ALA A 21 24.97 10.79 19.88
N VAL A 22 24.62 10.42 21.11
CA VAL A 22 23.71 9.29 21.39
C VAL A 22 22.26 9.64 21.04
N PHE A 23 21.88 10.92 21.14
CA PHE A 23 20.50 11.36 20.83
C PHE A 23 20.23 11.47 19.32
N SER A 24 21.28 11.47 18.48
CA SER A 24 21.15 11.56 17.03
C SER A 24 20.95 10.20 16.33
N PHE A 25 20.92 9.08 17.05
CA PHE A 25 20.85 7.73 16.45
C PHE A 25 19.51 7.02 16.63
N SER A 26 18.48 7.75 17.06
CA SER A 26 17.11 7.23 17.08
C SER A 26 16.30 7.76 15.90
N THR A 27 16.81 7.62 14.67
CA THR A 27 15.91 7.48 13.55
C THR A 27 15.33 6.07 13.66
N LEU A 28 14.18 5.97 14.33
CA LEU A 28 13.26 4.85 14.12
C LEU A 28 13.19 4.67 12.60
N ALA A 29 13.65 3.54 12.09
CA ALA A 29 13.34 3.12 10.76
C ALA A 29 11.82 2.98 10.73
N GLU A 30 11.13 4.05 10.34
CA GLU A 30 9.73 4.03 10.02
C GLU A 30 9.60 2.96 8.94
N GLU A 31 8.99 1.84 9.27
CA GLU A 31 8.83 0.69 8.38
C GLU A 31 8.03 1.13 7.17
N LYS A 32 8.75 1.48 6.12
CA LYS A 32 8.19 2.22 4.98
C LYS A 32 7.51 1.27 4.02
N LEU A 33 6.31 1.64 3.61
CA LEU A 33 5.71 1.10 2.41
C LEU A 33 6.58 1.49 1.21
N VAL A 34 6.68 0.58 0.26
CA VAL A 34 7.40 0.78 -1.00
C VAL A 34 6.51 0.38 -2.17
N ASP A 35 6.65 1.08 -3.29
CA ASP A 35 6.00 0.67 -4.51
C ASP A 35 6.77 -0.47 -5.21
N HIS A 36 6.17 -1.06 -6.24
CA HIS A 36 6.77 -2.13 -7.03
C HIS A 36 8.02 -1.71 -7.84
N LEU A 37 8.39 -0.43 -7.82
CA LEU A 37 9.63 0.10 -8.39
C LEU A 37 10.68 0.36 -7.31
N GLY A 38 10.43 -0.02 -6.05
CA GLY A 38 11.32 0.20 -4.92
C GLY A 38 11.33 1.63 -4.37
N LYS A 39 10.38 2.47 -4.78
CA LYS A 39 10.29 3.87 -4.29
C LYS A 39 9.48 3.92 -3.01
N PRO A 40 9.84 4.79 -2.05
CA PRO A 40 9.03 5.03 -0.86
C PRO A 40 7.59 5.40 -1.23
N PHE A 41 6.62 4.77 -0.57
CA PHE A 41 5.21 5.02 -0.77
C PHE A 41 4.57 5.54 0.53
N SER A 42 3.63 6.46 0.39
CA SER A 42 2.78 6.95 1.47
C SER A 42 1.33 6.98 1.02
N VAL A 43 0.42 6.64 1.93
CA VAL A 43 -1.03 6.70 1.68
C VAL A 43 -1.49 8.11 1.29
N ASP A 44 -0.79 9.14 1.76
CA ASP A 44 -1.06 10.53 1.39
C ASP A 44 -0.93 10.80 -0.13
N GLN A 45 -0.14 9.99 -0.84
CA GLN A 45 -0.01 10.08 -2.29
C GLN A 45 -1.28 9.68 -3.05
N LEU A 46 -2.24 9.06 -2.37
CA LEU A 46 -3.53 8.65 -2.92
C LEU A 46 -4.57 9.77 -2.84
N LYS A 47 -4.39 10.76 -1.98
CA LYS A 47 -5.33 11.88 -1.79
C LYS A 47 -5.55 12.65 -3.08
N GLY A 48 -6.78 13.09 -3.28
CA GLY A 48 -7.19 13.84 -4.46
C GLY A 48 -7.46 12.99 -5.71
N LYS A 49 -7.42 11.66 -5.61
CA LYS A 49 -7.79 10.72 -6.68
C LYS A 49 -8.78 9.69 -6.18
N VAL A 50 -9.62 9.19 -7.07
CA VAL A 50 -10.36 7.96 -6.82
C VAL A 50 -9.39 6.80 -6.84
N VAL A 51 -9.42 5.93 -5.82
CA VAL A 51 -8.50 4.80 -5.73
C VAL A 51 -9.26 3.50 -5.96
N LEU A 52 -8.83 2.71 -6.93
CA LEU A 52 -9.25 1.32 -7.05
C LEU A 52 -8.25 0.45 -6.30
N LEU A 53 -8.58 0.07 -5.08
CA LEU A 53 -7.72 -0.73 -4.20
C LEU A 53 -8.07 -2.21 -4.33
N ILE A 54 -7.09 -3.02 -4.71
CA ILE A 54 -7.19 -4.49 -4.72
C ILE A 54 -6.18 -5.02 -3.71
N ILE A 55 -6.69 -5.72 -2.69
CA ILE A 55 -5.88 -6.36 -1.65
C ILE A 55 -5.74 -7.85 -2.00
N GLY A 56 -4.51 -8.34 -2.06
CA GLY A 56 -4.26 -9.71 -2.48
C GLY A 56 -2.80 -10.13 -2.31
N PHE A 57 -2.38 -11.16 -3.03
CA PHE A 57 -0.99 -11.62 -3.07
C PHE A 57 -0.71 -12.30 -4.42
N THR A 58 0.56 -12.25 -4.85
CA THR A 58 0.93 -12.68 -6.22
C THR A 58 0.81 -14.17 -6.44
N ASN A 59 0.96 -14.98 -5.37
CA ASN A 59 0.87 -16.44 -5.42
C ASN A 59 -0.55 -16.98 -5.22
N CYS A 60 -1.58 -16.15 -5.40
CA CYS A 60 -2.97 -16.56 -5.42
C CYS A 60 -3.30 -17.16 -6.78
N GLU A 61 -3.80 -18.41 -6.80
CA GLU A 61 -3.97 -19.17 -8.04
C GLU A 61 -5.28 -18.86 -8.79
N ASP A 62 -6.27 -18.26 -8.13
CA ASP A 62 -7.63 -18.17 -8.66
C ASP A 62 -8.20 -16.74 -8.63
N ILE A 63 -8.57 -16.26 -7.44
CA ILE A 63 -9.41 -15.04 -7.35
C ILE A 63 -8.65 -13.76 -7.68
N CYS A 64 -7.39 -13.63 -7.20
CA CYS A 64 -6.62 -12.39 -7.41
C CYS A 64 -6.33 -12.11 -8.89
N PRO A 65 -5.80 -13.06 -9.70
CA PRO A 65 -5.58 -12.79 -11.13
C PRO A 65 -6.87 -12.53 -11.88
N THR A 66 -7.98 -13.17 -11.48
CA THR A 66 -9.29 -12.94 -12.10
C THR A 66 -9.80 -11.53 -11.83
N GLU A 67 -9.74 -11.06 -10.59
CA GLU A 67 -10.16 -9.69 -10.22
C GLU A 67 -9.24 -8.63 -10.83
N MET A 68 -7.93 -8.87 -10.86
CA MET A 68 -6.96 -8.00 -11.54
C MET A 68 -7.23 -7.90 -13.05
N ALA A 69 -7.60 -9.00 -13.71
CA ALA A 69 -7.98 -8.98 -15.13
C ALA A 69 -9.28 -8.20 -15.37
N ARG A 70 -10.30 -8.38 -14.53
CA ARG A 70 -11.55 -7.60 -14.58
C ARG A 70 -11.31 -6.12 -14.41
N ALA A 71 -10.53 -5.75 -13.40
CA ALA A 71 -10.13 -4.38 -13.16
C ALA A 71 -9.35 -3.79 -14.34
N SER A 72 -8.44 -4.56 -14.95
CA SER A 72 -7.69 -4.12 -16.14
C SER A 72 -8.61 -3.81 -17.32
N ILE A 73 -9.64 -4.62 -17.56
CA ILE A 73 -10.64 -4.37 -18.61
C ILE A 73 -11.45 -3.11 -18.27
N ALA A 74 -11.87 -2.92 -17.02
CA ALA A 74 -12.60 -1.74 -16.59
C ALA A 74 -11.76 -0.45 -16.76
N LEU A 75 -10.51 -0.48 -16.33
CA LEU A 75 -9.57 0.65 -16.49
C LEU A 75 -9.32 1.00 -17.94
N SER A 76 -9.21 0.00 -18.83
CA SER A 76 -9.06 0.23 -20.29
C SER A 76 -10.24 0.95 -20.91
N LYS A 77 -11.44 0.84 -20.34
CA LYS A 77 -12.64 1.56 -20.79
C LYS A 77 -12.65 3.04 -20.38
N MET A 78 -11.86 3.42 -19.37
CA MET A 78 -11.85 4.79 -18.85
C MET A 78 -11.13 5.79 -19.75
N LYS A 79 -10.35 5.34 -20.73
CA LYS A 79 -9.62 6.20 -21.68
C LYS A 79 -8.85 7.32 -20.95
N GLU A 80 -9.15 8.59 -21.29
CA GLU A 80 -8.49 9.77 -20.70
C GLU A 80 -8.80 9.94 -19.19
N ASP A 81 -9.95 9.46 -18.71
CA ASP A 81 -10.35 9.62 -17.31
C ASP A 81 -9.56 8.68 -16.36
N ILE A 82 -8.80 7.75 -16.93
CA ILE A 82 -7.87 6.91 -16.15
C ILE A 82 -6.89 7.74 -15.31
N ARG A 83 -6.55 8.96 -15.73
CA ARG A 83 -5.69 9.89 -14.97
C ARG A 83 -6.30 10.34 -13.63
N LEU A 84 -7.63 10.22 -13.46
CA LEU A 84 -8.37 10.58 -12.26
C LEU A 84 -8.44 9.41 -11.27
N VAL A 85 -8.09 8.21 -11.72
CA VAL A 85 -8.09 6.98 -10.93
C VAL A 85 -6.67 6.54 -10.62
N LYS A 86 -6.45 6.06 -9.41
CA LYS A 86 -5.19 5.43 -8.97
C LYS A 86 -5.46 3.96 -8.64
N PRO A 87 -5.19 3.02 -9.55
CA PRO A 87 -5.30 1.60 -9.24
C PRO A 87 -4.11 1.12 -8.43
N ILE A 88 -4.41 0.49 -7.30
CA ILE A 88 -3.43 -0.03 -6.33
C ILE A 88 -3.64 -1.53 -6.15
N PHE A 89 -2.55 -2.28 -6.22
CA PHE A 89 -2.46 -3.65 -5.73
C PHE A 89 -1.67 -3.64 -4.42
N LEU A 90 -2.31 -4.00 -3.31
CA LEU A 90 -1.71 -4.01 -1.98
C LEU A 90 -1.52 -5.46 -1.53
N THR A 91 -0.27 -5.86 -1.30
CA THR A 91 0.00 -7.23 -0.86
C THR A 91 -0.35 -7.47 0.61
N VAL A 92 -0.82 -8.68 0.90
CA VAL A 92 -0.98 -9.24 2.27
C VAL A 92 0.10 -10.27 2.59
N ASP A 93 1.07 -10.47 1.70
CA ASP A 93 2.11 -11.48 1.83
C ASP A 93 3.51 -10.93 1.48
N PRO A 94 3.99 -9.93 2.24
CA PRO A 94 5.25 -9.26 1.93
C PRO A 94 6.47 -10.16 1.98
N GLU A 95 6.39 -11.31 2.66
CA GLU A 95 7.49 -12.27 2.72
C GLU A 95 7.79 -12.90 1.34
N ARG A 96 6.75 -13.12 0.52
CA ARG A 96 6.85 -13.67 -0.83
C ARG A 96 6.74 -12.61 -1.92
N ASP A 97 6.07 -11.50 -1.65
CA ASP A 97 5.77 -10.43 -2.58
C ASP A 97 6.75 -9.27 -2.44
N SER A 98 8.02 -9.49 -2.82
CA SER A 98 8.97 -8.38 -2.94
C SER A 98 8.52 -7.39 -4.04
N PRO A 99 9.02 -6.14 -4.04
CA PRO A 99 8.73 -5.17 -5.10
C PRO A 99 8.94 -5.74 -6.51
N GLU A 100 10.02 -6.51 -6.73
CA GLU A 100 10.35 -7.11 -8.02
C GLU A 100 9.36 -8.20 -8.42
N VAL A 101 8.89 -9.00 -7.45
CA VAL A 101 7.87 -10.04 -7.68
C VAL A 101 6.56 -9.39 -8.08
N ILE A 102 6.14 -8.36 -7.36
CA ILE A 102 4.93 -7.58 -7.69
C ILE A 102 5.09 -6.91 -9.06
N ALA A 103 6.25 -6.31 -9.37
CA ALA A 103 6.50 -5.70 -10.67
C ALA A 103 6.35 -6.71 -11.83
N LYS A 104 6.86 -7.94 -11.64
CA LYS A 104 6.69 -9.02 -12.62
C LYS A 104 5.24 -9.44 -12.78
N TYR A 105 4.52 -9.57 -11.67
CA TYR A 105 3.09 -9.93 -11.66
C TYR A 105 2.25 -8.89 -12.39
N LEU A 106 2.47 -7.61 -12.12
CA LEU A 106 1.72 -6.49 -12.69
C LEU A 106 1.91 -6.32 -14.21
N LYS A 107 2.96 -6.87 -14.81
CA LYS A 107 3.14 -6.87 -16.28
C LYS A 107 2.02 -7.56 -17.05
N ASN A 108 1.25 -8.43 -16.40
CA ASN A 108 0.13 -9.15 -17.00
C ASN A 108 -1.18 -8.33 -16.99
N PHE A 109 -1.19 -7.14 -16.39
CA PHE A 109 -2.38 -6.34 -16.14
C PHE A 109 -2.25 -4.92 -16.70
N HIS A 110 -3.25 -4.07 -16.42
CA HIS A 110 -3.26 -2.71 -16.93
C HIS A 110 -2.05 -1.91 -16.39
N PRO A 111 -1.31 -1.18 -17.24
CA PRO A 111 -0.03 -0.53 -16.87
C PRO A 111 -0.15 0.61 -15.84
N SER A 112 -1.37 1.08 -15.56
CA SER A 112 -1.59 2.10 -14.51
C SER A 112 -1.52 1.55 -13.09
N PHE A 113 -1.52 0.23 -12.90
CA PHE A 113 -1.41 -0.35 -11.55
C PHE A 113 -0.11 0.01 -10.87
N THR A 114 -0.24 0.39 -9.60
CA THR A 114 0.90 0.51 -8.68
C THR A 114 0.77 -0.59 -7.64
N GLY A 115 1.77 -1.45 -7.52
CA GLY A 115 1.82 -2.46 -6.46
C GLY A 115 2.52 -1.91 -5.24
N ILE A 116 2.02 -2.26 -4.06
CA ILE A 116 2.55 -1.80 -2.78
C ILE A 116 2.93 -3.00 -1.93
N SER A 117 4.15 -2.94 -1.40
CA SER A 117 4.71 -3.86 -0.41
C SER A 117 5.30 -3.07 0.76
N GLY A 118 5.84 -3.75 1.74
CA GLY A 118 6.47 -3.12 2.90
C GLY A 118 6.66 -4.08 4.06
N ALA A 119 6.93 -3.56 5.25
CA ALA A 119 7.01 -4.38 6.44
C ALA A 119 5.66 -4.98 6.82
N SER A 120 5.70 -6.22 7.34
CA SER A 120 4.50 -7.00 7.68
C SER A 120 3.55 -6.28 8.63
N GLU A 121 4.10 -5.59 9.62
CA GLU A 121 3.30 -4.86 10.61
C GLU A 121 2.55 -3.70 9.97
N THR A 122 3.26 -2.85 9.22
CA THR A 122 2.67 -1.69 8.54
C THR A 122 1.59 -2.10 7.53
N LEU A 123 1.85 -3.17 6.76
CA LEU A 123 0.87 -3.71 5.82
C LEU A 123 -0.34 -4.30 6.55
N THR A 124 -0.14 -5.01 7.65
CA THR A 124 -1.22 -5.57 8.46
C THR A 124 -2.11 -4.46 9.03
N GLU A 125 -1.53 -3.40 9.55
CA GLU A 125 -2.27 -2.23 10.04
C GLU A 125 -3.08 -1.58 8.91
N LEU A 126 -2.46 -1.39 7.75
CA LEU A 126 -3.11 -0.77 6.60
C LEU A 126 -4.28 -1.61 6.07
N VAL A 127 -4.13 -2.93 5.92
CA VAL A 127 -5.22 -3.78 5.44
C VAL A 127 -6.35 -3.91 6.47
N ASN A 128 -6.00 -3.94 7.77
CA ASN A 128 -6.98 -3.92 8.86
C ASN A 128 -7.77 -2.61 8.87
N HIS A 129 -7.16 -1.47 8.55
CA HIS A 129 -7.85 -0.19 8.40
C HIS A 129 -8.96 -0.26 7.35
N TYR A 130 -8.76 -1.02 6.29
CA TYR A 130 -9.78 -1.29 5.26
C TYR A 130 -10.71 -2.46 5.61
N GLY A 131 -10.70 -2.93 6.86
CA GLY A 131 -11.59 -4.00 7.31
C GLY A 131 -11.23 -5.40 6.81
N VAL A 132 -10.02 -5.56 6.24
CA VAL A 132 -9.51 -6.84 5.75
C VAL A 132 -8.60 -7.44 6.82
N SER A 133 -8.93 -8.66 7.28
CA SER A 133 -8.11 -9.39 8.26
C SER A 133 -7.59 -10.68 7.61
N PRO A 134 -6.39 -10.65 7.03
CA PRO A 134 -5.83 -11.82 6.37
C PRO A 134 -5.61 -12.96 7.35
N LYS A 135 -6.15 -14.14 7.04
CA LYS A 135 -5.91 -15.36 7.83
C LYS A 135 -5.08 -16.33 6.99
N ARG A 136 -3.90 -16.69 7.48
CA ARG A 136 -3.08 -17.72 6.86
C ARG A 136 -3.69 -19.09 7.21
N GLU A 137 -4.27 -19.77 6.25
CA GLU A 137 -4.75 -21.13 6.38
C GLU A 137 -3.66 -22.10 5.92
N ARG A 138 -3.31 -23.05 6.81
CA ARG A 138 -2.40 -24.14 6.45
C ARG A 138 -3.20 -25.22 5.74
N HIS A 139 -3.15 -25.25 4.43
CA HIS A 139 -3.54 -26.45 3.70
C HIS A 139 -2.36 -27.42 3.65
N HIS A 140 -2.64 -28.72 3.64
CA HIS A 140 -1.63 -29.77 3.49
C HIS A 140 -0.96 -29.63 2.10
N GLY A 141 0.20 -28.97 2.05
CA GLY A 141 0.97 -28.66 0.85
C GLY A 141 1.76 -27.37 1.01
N GLU A 142 2.73 -27.13 0.15
CA GLU A 142 3.65 -25.97 0.22
C GLU A 142 2.97 -24.61 -0.08
N ASN A 143 1.73 -24.60 -0.57
CA ASN A 143 0.98 -23.37 -0.88
C ASN A 143 0.08 -22.97 0.28
N GLN A 144 0.57 -22.09 1.16
CA GLN A 144 -0.28 -21.40 2.14
C GLN A 144 -1.21 -20.44 1.39
N GLN A 145 -2.50 -20.71 1.44
CA GLN A 145 -3.51 -19.76 0.97
C GLN A 145 -3.85 -18.75 2.08
N ILE A 146 -3.99 -17.49 1.69
CA ILE A 146 -4.39 -16.42 2.61
C ILE A 146 -5.85 -16.10 2.30
N ASN A 147 -6.72 -16.39 3.27
CA ASN A 147 -8.13 -15.98 3.16
C ASN A 147 -8.25 -14.54 3.65
N HIS A 148 -8.75 -13.65 2.80
CA HIS A 148 -8.84 -12.21 3.09
C HIS A 148 -10.21 -11.57 2.79
N GLY A 149 -11.27 -12.36 2.52
CA GLY A 149 -12.63 -11.85 2.31
C GLY A 149 -12.77 -10.93 1.07
N TYR A 150 -13.55 -9.86 1.20
CA TYR A 150 -13.61 -8.83 0.16
C TYR A 150 -12.26 -8.18 -0.01
N SER A 151 -11.80 -8.08 -1.24
CA SER A 151 -10.45 -7.64 -1.55
C SER A 151 -10.38 -6.46 -2.52
N THR A 152 -11.52 -5.98 -3.01
CA THR A 152 -11.57 -4.87 -3.95
C THR A 152 -12.46 -3.77 -3.41
N PHE A 153 -11.91 -2.55 -3.37
CA PHE A 153 -12.58 -1.36 -2.85
C PHE A 153 -12.39 -0.18 -3.79
N ILE A 154 -13.36 0.72 -3.82
CA ILE A 154 -13.18 2.05 -4.39
C ILE A 154 -13.14 3.04 -3.23
N LEU A 155 -12.05 3.79 -3.16
CA LEU A 155 -11.88 4.85 -2.17
C LEU A 155 -12.14 6.21 -2.82
N ASN A 156 -12.72 7.11 -2.05
CA ASN A 156 -12.92 8.50 -2.46
C ASN A 156 -11.60 9.30 -2.43
N THR A 157 -11.66 10.57 -2.78
CA THR A 157 -10.48 11.46 -2.82
C THR A 157 -9.88 11.77 -1.44
N LEU A 158 -10.55 11.40 -0.37
CA LEU A 158 -10.06 11.51 1.02
C LEU A 158 -9.35 10.23 1.47
N GLY A 159 -9.46 9.13 0.69
CA GLY A 159 -8.91 7.81 1.02
C GLY A 159 -9.85 6.93 1.83
N GLU A 160 -11.12 7.30 1.95
CA GLU A 160 -12.15 6.55 2.67
C GLU A 160 -12.84 5.56 1.74
N ILE A 161 -13.26 4.40 2.26
CA ILE A 161 -14.00 3.42 1.49
C ILE A 161 -15.37 3.98 1.13
N GLU A 162 -15.64 4.09 -0.16
CA GLU A 162 -16.94 4.46 -0.69
C GLU A 162 -17.73 3.22 -1.15
N VAL A 163 -17.04 2.28 -1.78
CA VAL A 163 -17.65 1.06 -2.30
C VAL A 163 -16.79 -0.16 -1.99
N ALA A 164 -17.38 -1.20 -1.38
CA ALA A 164 -16.82 -2.54 -1.37
C ALA A 164 -17.32 -3.28 -2.61
N VAL A 165 -16.42 -3.62 -3.52
CA VAL A 165 -16.75 -4.25 -4.80
C VAL A 165 -16.93 -5.74 -4.60
N LEU A 166 -18.08 -6.27 -5.02
CA LEU A 166 -18.36 -7.70 -4.95
C LEU A 166 -17.47 -8.47 -5.92
N PRO A 167 -16.90 -9.61 -5.52
CA PRO A 167 -16.17 -10.48 -6.43
C PRO A 167 -17.02 -10.86 -7.64
N GLY A 168 -16.42 -10.81 -8.81
CA GLY A 168 -17.11 -11.14 -10.04
C GLY A 168 -17.95 -10.02 -10.66
N LEU A 169 -17.91 -8.80 -10.13
CA LEU A 169 -18.58 -7.65 -10.76
C LEU A 169 -18.13 -7.50 -12.23
N PRO A 170 -19.05 -7.40 -13.19
CA PRO A 170 -18.68 -7.22 -14.60
C PRO A 170 -17.80 -5.97 -14.82
N PRO A 171 -16.79 -6.02 -15.69
CA PRO A 171 -15.91 -4.88 -15.96
C PRO A 171 -16.63 -3.61 -16.42
N SER A 172 -17.80 -3.74 -17.10
CA SER A 172 -18.64 -2.59 -17.48
C SER A 172 -19.17 -1.86 -16.25
N HIS A 173 -19.72 -2.60 -15.28
CA HIS A 173 -20.25 -1.99 -14.05
C HIS A 173 -19.14 -1.41 -13.19
N LEU A 174 -17.96 -2.05 -13.14
CA LEU A 174 -16.82 -1.48 -12.42
C LEU A 174 -16.36 -0.16 -13.08
N SER A 175 -16.32 -0.10 -14.43
CA SER A 175 -15.98 1.15 -15.11
C SER A 175 -17.02 2.25 -14.87
N GLU A 176 -18.32 1.92 -14.88
CA GLU A 176 -19.40 2.86 -14.59
C GLU A 176 -19.28 3.42 -13.15
N LEU A 177 -19.00 2.57 -12.16
CA LEU A 177 -18.77 3.03 -10.79
C LEU A 177 -17.58 3.98 -10.71
N LEU A 178 -16.46 3.66 -11.36
CA LEU A 178 -15.28 4.51 -11.39
C LEU A 178 -15.56 5.86 -12.06
N PHE A 179 -16.30 5.87 -13.19
CA PHE A 179 -16.72 7.10 -13.86
C PHE A 179 -17.56 7.98 -12.93
N LYS A 180 -18.61 7.42 -12.34
CA LYS A 180 -19.47 8.13 -11.41
C LYS A 180 -18.67 8.77 -10.28
N MET A 181 -17.76 8.01 -9.66
CA MET A 181 -16.90 8.49 -8.58
C MET A 181 -15.97 9.63 -9.03
N THR A 182 -15.46 9.59 -10.27
CA THR A 182 -14.62 10.67 -10.79
C THR A 182 -15.40 11.93 -11.12
N GLU A 183 -16.64 11.83 -11.57
CA GLU A 183 -17.54 12.96 -11.84
C GLU A 183 -17.94 13.66 -10.54
N GLU A 184 -18.45 12.92 -9.55
CA GLU A 184 -18.85 13.46 -8.24
C GLU A 184 -17.70 14.20 -7.55
N ASN A 185 -16.48 13.68 -7.65
CA ASN A 185 -15.29 14.32 -7.07
C ASN A 185 -14.79 15.54 -7.89
N SER A 186 -15.18 15.69 -9.15
CA SER A 186 -14.85 16.87 -9.95
C SER A 186 -15.74 18.09 -9.58
N GLU A 187 -16.99 17.87 -9.19
CA GLU A 187 -17.92 18.92 -8.78
C GLU A 187 -17.56 19.55 -7.42
N ILE A 188 -16.91 18.80 -6.53
CA ILE A 188 -16.47 19.28 -5.21
C ILE A 188 -15.28 20.24 -5.30
N ARG A 189 -14.59 20.30 -6.45
CA ARG A 189 -13.38 21.13 -6.66
C ARG A 189 -13.65 22.55 -7.16
N ILE A 190 -14.90 22.96 -7.29
CA ILE A 190 -15.30 24.32 -7.67
C ILE A 190 -15.74 25.07 -6.39
#